data_503414e6b6bd76a32deffc73625b2d5a
#
_entry.id   503414e6b6bd76a32deffc73625b2d5a
#
_cell.length_a   1.000
_cell.length_b   1.000
_cell.length_c   1.000
_cell.angle_alpha   90.00
_cell.angle_beta   90.00
_cell.angle_gamma   90.00
#
_symmetry.space_group_name_H-M   'P 1'
#
loop_
_entity.id
_entity.type
_entity.pdbx_description
1 polymer ?
#
loop_
_entity_poly.entity_id
_entity_poly.type
_entity_poly.pdbx_seq_one_letter_code
_entity_poly.pdbx_strand_id
1 'polypeptide(L)'
;MFTERLASWLARSSVKRGINQPEGLNAVLSSDIGLVRNENQDLIAAIRVNTPSNVGKPFFAMALLDGMGGMQEGKQCAIIALSTFFYSLIKYRTELLESRLNKATLEANLAVYKYANGNGGATLSAIIIDSESQPVIVNVGDSRIYSFSIDKGLNAISKDDSLEALGGRGKGLLQFIGMGDSLKPHVSALNGGEENILLTSDGTHFISQNAFEEILNNSANFMISAQRISEYVRWCGAQDNASLGLINYNDIIKNLNSHHEIGVELRADASVFIL
;
A
#
# COMPACT_ATOMS: atom_id res chain seq x y z
N MET A 1 -21.18 10.27 2.96
CA MET A 1 -20.96 8.84 2.63
C MET A 1 -19.58 8.40 3.12
N PHE A 2 -19.27 7.10 3.33
CA PHE A 2 -17.97 6.64 3.87
C PHE A 2 -16.77 7.11 3.00
N THR A 3 -16.84 6.85 1.70
CA THR A 3 -15.80 7.23 0.74
C THR A 3 -15.48 8.73 0.74
N GLU A 4 -16.47 9.58 0.83
CA GLU A 4 -16.27 11.04 0.89
C GLU A 4 -15.62 11.49 2.19
N ARG A 5 -16.04 10.90 3.33
CA ARG A 5 -15.42 11.21 4.63
C ARG A 5 -13.97 10.75 4.67
N LEU A 6 -13.69 9.56 4.15
CA LEU A 6 -12.34 9.03 4.06
C LEU A 6 -11.48 9.85 3.09
N ALA A 7 -12.00 10.18 1.91
CA ALA A 7 -11.30 11.04 0.95
C ALA A 7 -10.99 12.42 1.54
N SER A 8 -11.97 13.03 2.22
CA SER A 8 -11.77 14.32 2.91
C SER A 8 -10.72 14.25 4.01
N TRP A 9 -10.63 13.13 4.72
CA TRP A 9 -9.62 12.93 5.74
C TRP A 9 -8.23 12.71 5.14
N LEU A 10 -8.11 11.91 4.08
CA LEU A 10 -6.86 11.69 3.35
C LEU A 10 -6.36 12.96 2.64
N ALA A 11 -7.26 13.87 2.26
CA ALA A 11 -6.92 15.13 1.61
C ALA A 11 -6.33 16.19 2.58
N ARG A 12 -6.36 15.95 3.90
CA ARG A 12 -5.76 16.87 4.88
C ARG A 12 -4.25 16.97 4.62
N SER A 13 -3.70 18.14 4.95
CA SER A 13 -2.25 18.34 4.84
C SER A 13 -1.52 17.33 5.72
N SER A 14 -0.79 16.44 5.09
CA SER A 14 0.12 15.50 5.77
C SER A 14 1.41 16.22 6.16
N VAL A 15 2.10 15.70 7.17
CA VAL A 15 3.47 16.12 7.46
C VAL A 15 4.36 15.80 6.25
N LYS A 16 5.37 16.65 6.01
CA LYS A 16 6.31 16.45 4.90
C LYS A 16 7.08 15.14 5.00
N ARG A 17 7.27 14.63 6.22
CA ARG A 17 7.91 13.37 6.54
C ARG A 17 7.26 12.80 7.79
N GLY A 18 6.83 11.57 7.76
CA GLY A 18 6.23 10.88 8.90
C GLY A 18 6.52 9.39 8.89
N ILE A 19 6.70 8.82 10.07
CA ILE A 19 6.77 7.39 10.31
C ILE A 19 5.82 7.11 11.46
N ASN A 20 4.89 6.19 11.26
CA ASN A 20 3.89 5.81 12.25
C ASN A 20 3.86 4.30 12.43
N GLN A 21 3.84 3.87 13.69
CA GLN A 21 3.52 2.51 14.09
C GLN A 21 2.19 2.56 14.84
N PRO A 22 1.06 2.33 14.19
CA PRO A 22 -0.24 2.39 14.83
C PRO A 22 -0.33 1.43 16.01
N GLU A 23 -0.82 1.93 17.13
CA GLU A 23 -1.02 1.12 18.33
C GLU A 23 -2.00 -0.01 18.05
N GLY A 24 -1.65 -1.24 18.44
CA GLY A 24 -2.48 -2.44 18.17
C GLY A 24 -2.43 -2.97 16.73
N LEU A 25 -1.68 -2.34 15.83
CA LEU A 25 -1.34 -2.91 14.53
C LEU A 25 0.17 -3.13 14.48
N ASN A 26 0.61 -4.36 14.24
CA ASN A 26 2.03 -4.65 13.99
C ASN A 26 2.40 -4.26 12.55
N ALA A 27 2.14 -3.00 12.22
CA ALA A 27 2.42 -2.38 10.94
C ALA A 27 3.18 -1.07 11.18
N VAL A 28 4.13 -0.77 10.32
CA VAL A 28 4.82 0.52 10.28
C VAL A 28 4.55 1.14 8.92
N LEU A 29 4.10 2.39 8.92
CA LEU A 29 3.83 3.19 7.74
C LEU A 29 4.79 4.38 7.71
N SER A 30 5.46 4.62 6.59
CA SER A 30 6.37 5.74 6.40
C SER A 30 6.09 6.43 5.07
N SER A 31 6.13 7.75 5.07
CA SER A 31 6.01 8.57 3.87
C SER A 31 6.88 9.82 4.00
N ASP A 32 7.61 10.14 2.95
CA ASP A 32 8.52 11.29 2.86
C ASP A 32 8.33 11.99 1.51
N ILE A 33 8.19 13.31 1.53
CA ILE A 33 8.09 14.13 0.31
C ILE A 33 9.36 14.08 -0.56
N GLY A 34 10.47 13.62 0.02
CA GLY A 34 11.79 13.67 -0.63
C GLY A 34 12.47 15.02 -0.51
N LEU A 35 13.48 15.24 -1.37
CA LEU A 35 14.31 16.46 -1.35
C LEU A 35 14.03 17.39 -2.54
N VAL A 36 13.34 16.92 -3.58
CA VAL A 36 13.16 17.62 -4.84
C VAL A 36 11.70 18.00 -5.09
N ARG A 37 10.77 17.15 -4.71
CA ARG A 37 9.34 17.36 -4.93
C ARG A 37 8.78 18.44 -4.00
N ASN A 38 7.78 19.20 -4.49
CA ASN A 38 7.07 20.22 -3.72
C ASN A 38 5.79 19.68 -3.05
N GLU A 39 5.28 18.53 -3.52
CA GLU A 39 4.10 17.87 -3.02
C GLU A 39 4.37 16.37 -2.83
N ASN A 40 3.78 15.80 -1.79
CA ASN A 40 3.76 14.35 -1.62
C ASN A 40 2.48 13.81 -2.25
N GLN A 41 2.64 13.06 -3.34
CA GLN A 41 1.56 12.40 -4.09
C GLN A 41 1.42 10.91 -3.72
N ASP A 42 2.37 10.38 -2.94
CA ASP A 42 2.27 9.06 -2.34
C ASP A 42 1.22 9.03 -1.24
N LEU A 43 0.50 7.94 -1.14
CA LEU A 43 -0.36 7.60 -0.02
C LEU A 43 -0.07 6.19 0.46
N ILE A 44 0.13 6.04 1.76
CA ILE A 44 0.15 4.74 2.41
C ILE A 44 -0.83 4.72 3.56
N ALA A 45 -1.65 3.66 3.63
CA ALA A 45 -2.61 3.50 4.70
C ALA A 45 -2.86 2.01 4.99
N ALA A 46 -3.31 1.73 6.21
CA ALA A 46 -3.81 0.43 6.61
C ALA A 46 -5.21 0.56 7.19
N ILE A 47 -6.03 -0.46 6.94
CA ILE A 47 -7.37 -0.59 7.51
C ILE A 47 -7.45 -1.92 8.26
N ARG A 48 -8.02 -1.89 9.46
CA ARG A 48 -8.46 -3.07 10.18
C ARG A 48 -9.98 -3.00 10.34
N VAL A 49 -10.65 -4.07 9.97
CA VAL A 49 -12.10 -4.18 10.07
C VAL A 49 -12.42 -5.37 10.96
N ASN A 50 -12.99 -5.09 12.12
CA ASN A 50 -13.51 -6.10 13.02
C ASN A 50 -15.01 -6.25 12.73
N THR A 51 -15.44 -7.46 12.40
CA THR A 51 -16.83 -7.77 12.11
C THR A 51 -17.31 -8.93 12.96
N PRO A 52 -18.60 -8.95 13.37
CA PRO A 52 -19.18 -10.16 13.93
C PRO A 52 -19.08 -11.32 12.94
N SER A 53 -18.80 -12.52 13.42
CA SER A 53 -18.58 -13.73 12.59
C SER A 53 -19.73 -14.07 11.64
N ASN A 54 -20.95 -13.63 11.95
CA ASN A 54 -22.13 -13.83 11.10
C ASN A 54 -22.24 -12.82 9.94
N VAL A 55 -21.39 -11.80 9.87
CA VAL A 55 -21.43 -10.73 8.86
C VAL A 55 -20.21 -10.77 7.92
N GLY A 56 -19.16 -11.45 8.33
CA GLY A 56 -17.91 -11.56 7.59
C GLY A 56 -16.75 -11.87 8.53
N LYS A 57 -15.56 -12.05 7.97
CA LYS A 57 -14.35 -12.29 8.75
C LYS A 57 -13.66 -10.96 9.07
N PRO A 58 -13.09 -10.80 10.28
CA PRO A 58 -12.17 -9.71 10.55
C PRO A 58 -11.02 -9.75 9.54
N PHE A 59 -10.60 -8.56 9.09
CA PHE A 59 -9.51 -8.46 8.14
C PHE A 59 -8.66 -7.22 8.37
N PHE A 60 -7.42 -7.33 7.92
CA PHE A 60 -6.48 -6.24 7.78
C PHE A 60 -6.16 -6.04 6.30
N ALA A 61 -5.99 -4.81 5.86
CA ALA A 61 -5.42 -4.51 4.56
C ALA A 61 -4.48 -3.31 4.66
N MET A 62 -3.38 -3.35 3.91
CA MET A 62 -2.46 -2.23 3.74
C MET A 62 -2.32 -1.95 2.25
N ALA A 63 -2.34 -0.68 1.88
CA ALA A 63 -2.21 -0.23 0.50
C ALA A 63 -1.27 0.97 0.41
N LEU A 64 -0.43 0.95 -0.63
CA LEU A 64 0.47 2.02 -1.04
C LEU A 64 0.11 2.42 -2.47
N LEU A 65 -0.03 3.72 -2.68
CA LEU A 65 -0.34 4.33 -3.96
C LEU A 65 0.65 5.45 -4.23
N ASP A 66 1.21 5.49 -5.42
CA ASP A 66 2.02 6.58 -5.94
C ASP A 66 1.21 7.34 -6.98
N GLY A 67 0.92 8.60 -6.71
CA GLY A 67 0.16 9.46 -7.61
C GLY A 67 1.02 9.98 -8.75
N MET A 68 0.64 9.72 -9.98
CA MET A 68 1.45 10.01 -11.18
C MET A 68 1.67 11.51 -11.39
N GLY A 69 2.84 12.02 -10.96
CA GLY A 69 3.20 13.44 -10.97
C GLY A 69 3.34 14.10 -12.34
N GLY A 70 3.46 13.31 -13.41
CA GLY A 70 3.42 13.80 -14.80
C GLY A 70 2.01 13.98 -15.36
N MET A 71 0.99 13.56 -14.61
CA MET A 71 -0.41 13.68 -14.94
C MET A 71 -1.11 14.69 -14.02
N GLN A 72 -2.29 15.15 -14.45
CA GLN A 72 -3.09 16.10 -13.70
C GLN A 72 -3.58 15.47 -12.39
N GLU A 73 -3.35 16.13 -11.26
CA GLU A 73 -3.95 15.80 -9.96
C GLU A 73 -3.59 14.40 -9.40
N GLY A 74 -2.33 13.94 -9.55
CA GLY A 74 -1.88 12.62 -9.09
C GLY A 74 -2.25 12.32 -7.63
N LYS A 75 -2.05 13.27 -6.72
CA LYS A 75 -2.47 13.15 -5.32
C LYS A 75 -3.97 12.91 -5.16
N GLN A 76 -4.81 13.65 -5.91
CA GLN A 76 -6.25 13.48 -5.83
C GLN A 76 -6.68 12.13 -6.41
N CYS A 77 -6.02 11.65 -7.47
CA CYS A 77 -6.23 10.32 -8.01
C CYS A 77 -5.90 9.24 -6.97
N ALA A 78 -4.77 9.35 -6.27
CA ALA A 78 -4.39 8.44 -5.20
C ALA A 78 -5.42 8.45 -4.04
N ILE A 79 -5.93 9.62 -3.65
CA ILE A 79 -6.97 9.75 -2.61
C ILE A 79 -8.27 9.05 -3.02
N ILE A 80 -8.74 9.28 -4.25
CA ILE A 80 -9.97 8.66 -4.78
C ILE A 80 -9.77 7.14 -4.88
N ALA A 81 -8.62 6.70 -5.39
CA ALA A 81 -8.30 5.29 -5.52
C ALA A 81 -8.32 4.59 -4.16
N LEU A 82 -7.59 5.11 -3.16
CA LEU A 82 -7.47 4.50 -1.85
C LEU A 82 -8.82 4.48 -1.10
N SER A 83 -9.57 5.57 -1.12
CA SER A 83 -10.86 5.65 -0.45
C SER A 83 -11.89 4.70 -1.06
N THR A 84 -11.91 4.58 -2.38
CA THR A 84 -12.79 3.64 -3.09
C THR A 84 -12.35 2.20 -2.85
N PHE A 85 -11.05 1.91 -2.92
CA PHE A 85 -10.48 0.60 -2.68
C PHE A 85 -10.86 0.07 -1.28
N PHE A 86 -10.60 0.82 -0.22
CA PHE A 86 -10.95 0.41 1.15
C PHE A 86 -12.45 0.25 1.36
N TYR A 87 -13.26 1.15 0.79
CA TYR A 87 -14.72 0.97 0.83
C TYR A 87 -15.16 -0.32 0.15
N SER A 88 -14.60 -0.62 -1.00
CA SER A 88 -14.93 -1.82 -1.76
C SER A 88 -14.49 -3.10 -1.06
N LEU A 89 -13.34 -3.08 -0.34
CA LEU A 89 -12.97 -4.17 0.54
C LEU A 89 -14.02 -4.44 1.63
N ILE A 90 -14.62 -3.41 2.21
CA ILE A 90 -15.71 -3.57 3.19
C ILE A 90 -17.00 -4.04 2.50
N LYS A 91 -17.33 -3.47 1.36
CA LYS A 91 -18.53 -3.81 0.57
C LYS A 91 -18.57 -5.30 0.17
N TYR A 92 -17.43 -5.84 -0.23
CA TYR A 92 -17.29 -7.23 -0.69
C TYR A 92 -16.75 -8.19 0.40
N ARG A 93 -16.95 -7.86 1.68
CA ARG A 93 -16.36 -8.60 2.82
C ARG A 93 -16.75 -10.07 2.94
N THR A 94 -17.80 -10.50 2.24
CA THR A 94 -18.26 -11.91 2.22
C THR A 94 -17.65 -12.72 1.08
N GLU A 95 -16.90 -12.09 0.20
CA GLU A 95 -16.27 -12.77 -0.93
C GLU A 95 -14.88 -13.33 -0.55
N LEU A 96 -14.40 -14.28 -1.36
CA LEU A 96 -13.04 -14.78 -1.28
C LEU A 96 -12.04 -13.63 -1.49
N LEU A 97 -10.90 -13.64 -0.80
CA LEU A 97 -9.95 -12.53 -0.79
C LEU A 97 -9.47 -12.13 -2.19
N GLU A 98 -9.21 -13.09 -3.08
CA GLU A 98 -8.79 -12.81 -4.46
C GLU A 98 -9.87 -12.06 -5.26
N SER A 99 -11.11 -12.55 -5.24
CA SER A 99 -12.26 -11.90 -5.89
C SER A 99 -12.49 -10.51 -5.33
N ARG A 100 -12.44 -10.39 -4.01
CA ARG A 100 -12.62 -9.17 -3.26
C ARG A 100 -11.58 -8.11 -3.63
N LEU A 101 -10.31 -8.50 -3.67
CA LEU A 101 -9.20 -7.61 -3.99
C LEU A 101 -9.28 -7.15 -5.45
N ASN A 102 -9.58 -8.09 -6.37
CA ASN A 102 -9.76 -7.77 -7.78
C ASN A 102 -10.91 -6.77 -8.00
N LYS A 103 -12.09 -7.02 -7.43
CA LYS A 103 -13.24 -6.10 -7.53
C LYS A 103 -12.95 -4.73 -6.93
N ALA A 104 -12.30 -4.69 -5.76
CA ALA A 104 -11.94 -3.44 -5.12
C ALA A 104 -10.99 -2.60 -5.99
N THR A 105 -10.02 -3.25 -6.62
CA THR A 105 -9.08 -2.60 -7.55
C THR A 105 -9.78 -2.07 -8.79
N LEU A 106 -10.68 -2.84 -9.39
CA LEU A 106 -11.44 -2.40 -10.56
C LEU A 106 -12.40 -1.24 -10.25
N GLU A 107 -13.05 -1.24 -9.07
CA GLU A 107 -13.88 -0.10 -8.64
C GLU A 107 -13.03 1.15 -8.40
N ALA A 108 -11.86 1.03 -7.77
CA ALA A 108 -10.93 2.14 -7.59
C ALA A 108 -10.47 2.71 -8.94
N ASN A 109 -10.12 1.85 -9.89
CA ASN A 109 -9.75 2.25 -11.25
C ASN A 109 -10.87 3.02 -11.96
N LEU A 110 -12.09 2.52 -11.92
CA LEU A 110 -13.23 3.20 -12.55
C LEU A 110 -13.55 4.54 -11.87
N ALA A 111 -13.39 4.65 -10.56
CA ALA A 111 -13.60 5.90 -9.84
C ALA A 111 -12.58 6.98 -10.27
N VAL A 112 -11.30 6.62 -10.36
CA VAL A 112 -10.24 7.51 -10.84
C VAL A 112 -10.44 7.84 -12.32
N TYR A 113 -10.74 6.86 -13.16
CA TYR A 113 -11.01 7.10 -14.58
C TYR A 113 -12.15 8.11 -14.80
N LYS A 114 -13.25 7.99 -14.05
CA LYS A 114 -14.37 8.93 -14.09
C LYS A 114 -13.99 10.34 -13.64
N TYR A 115 -13.11 10.46 -12.65
CA TYR A 115 -12.64 11.73 -12.14
C TYR A 115 -11.68 12.42 -13.11
N ALA A 116 -10.62 11.72 -13.52
CA ALA A 116 -9.53 12.27 -14.33
C ALA A 116 -9.74 12.14 -15.84
N ASN A 117 -10.82 11.47 -16.27
CA ASN A 117 -11.13 11.20 -17.68
C ASN A 117 -9.95 10.57 -18.44
N GLY A 118 -9.21 9.67 -17.76
CA GLY A 118 -8.02 9.00 -18.30
C GLY A 118 -6.73 9.82 -18.28
N ASN A 119 -6.77 11.09 -17.81
CA ASN A 119 -5.60 11.99 -17.78
C ASN A 119 -4.91 12.04 -16.40
N GLY A 120 -5.27 11.16 -15.50
CA GLY A 120 -4.69 11.06 -14.16
C GLY A 120 -4.71 9.62 -13.67
N GLY A 121 -3.86 9.31 -12.71
CA GLY A 121 -3.78 7.96 -12.18
C GLY A 121 -2.86 7.83 -10.99
N ALA A 122 -2.78 6.60 -10.50
CA ALA A 122 -1.86 6.19 -9.44
C ALA A 122 -1.45 4.73 -9.61
N THR A 123 -0.34 4.34 -9.00
CA THR A 123 -0.05 2.92 -8.77
C THR A 123 -0.96 2.36 -7.67
N LEU A 124 -0.98 1.05 -7.50
CA LEU A 124 -1.58 0.39 -6.33
C LEU A 124 -0.80 -0.88 -6.01
N SER A 125 -0.15 -0.90 -4.86
CA SER A 125 0.39 -2.11 -4.24
C SER A 125 -0.35 -2.36 -2.93
N ALA A 126 -1.00 -3.51 -2.77
CA ALA A 126 -1.77 -3.78 -1.57
C ALA A 126 -1.75 -5.26 -1.16
N ILE A 127 -1.96 -5.49 0.14
CA ILE A 127 -2.14 -6.80 0.74
C ILE A 127 -3.42 -6.83 1.57
N ILE A 128 -4.13 -7.95 1.54
CA ILE A 128 -5.25 -8.25 2.44
C ILE A 128 -4.99 -9.54 3.20
N ILE A 129 -5.32 -9.54 4.48
CA ILE A 129 -5.12 -10.65 5.42
C ILE A 129 -6.42 -10.84 6.20
N ASP A 130 -6.95 -12.04 6.28
CA ASP A 130 -7.98 -12.45 7.23
C ASP A 130 -7.47 -13.55 8.16
N SER A 131 -8.28 -13.96 9.13
CA SER A 131 -7.86 -14.93 10.15
C SER A 131 -7.82 -16.39 9.67
N GLU A 132 -8.32 -16.70 8.46
CA GLU A 132 -8.56 -18.09 8.04
C GLU A 132 -8.01 -18.39 6.64
N SER A 133 -7.74 -17.38 5.83
CA SER A 133 -7.32 -17.55 4.44
C SER A 133 -5.83 -17.20 4.27
N GLN A 134 -5.24 -17.67 3.17
CA GLN A 134 -3.92 -17.20 2.78
C GLN A 134 -4.00 -15.71 2.41
N PRO A 135 -2.98 -14.90 2.76
CA PRO A 135 -2.91 -13.50 2.35
C PRO A 135 -2.95 -13.38 0.83
N VAL A 136 -3.59 -12.33 0.36
CA VAL A 136 -3.64 -12.03 -1.09
C VAL A 136 -3.06 -10.64 -1.33
N ILE A 137 -2.26 -10.53 -2.38
CA ILE A 137 -1.70 -9.25 -2.83
C ILE A 137 -2.30 -8.85 -4.17
N VAL A 138 -2.29 -7.55 -4.42
CA VAL A 138 -2.55 -6.96 -5.75
C VAL A 138 -1.47 -5.94 -6.07
N ASN A 139 -1.05 -5.93 -7.33
CA ASN A 139 -0.16 -4.91 -7.87
C ASN A 139 -0.68 -4.35 -9.18
N VAL A 140 -0.58 -3.03 -9.33
CA VAL A 140 -0.81 -2.25 -10.55
C VAL A 140 0.22 -1.12 -10.57
N GLY A 141 1.03 -1.06 -11.60
CA GLY A 141 2.11 -0.08 -11.71
C GLY A 141 3.47 -0.64 -11.32
N ASP A 142 4.38 0.23 -10.93
CA ASP A 142 5.78 -0.07 -10.60
C ASP A 142 6.13 0.05 -9.11
N SER A 143 5.18 0.42 -8.25
CA SER A 143 5.32 0.21 -6.81
C SER A 143 5.44 -1.29 -6.51
N ARG A 144 6.20 -1.67 -5.49
CA ARG A 144 6.57 -3.08 -5.27
C ARG A 144 6.14 -3.63 -3.93
N ILE A 145 5.91 -4.94 -3.92
CA ILE A 145 5.68 -5.74 -2.73
C ILE A 145 6.80 -6.78 -2.64
N TYR A 146 7.43 -6.84 -1.47
CA TYR A 146 8.49 -7.80 -1.15
C TYR A 146 8.08 -8.66 0.02
N SER A 147 8.52 -9.93 -0.01
CA SER A 147 8.65 -10.75 1.20
C SER A 147 10.10 -10.74 1.68
N PHE A 148 10.30 -10.82 2.98
CA PHE A 148 11.65 -10.91 3.53
C PHE A 148 11.72 -11.74 4.80
N SER A 149 12.84 -12.42 4.95
CA SER A 149 13.24 -13.11 6.18
C SER A 149 14.77 -13.19 6.24
N ILE A 150 15.33 -13.44 7.43
CA ILE A 150 16.77 -13.60 7.60
C ILE A 150 17.32 -14.72 6.72
N ASP A 151 16.57 -15.84 6.60
CA ASP A 151 17.03 -17.03 5.88
C ASP A 151 16.86 -16.91 4.36
N LYS A 152 15.83 -16.22 3.89
CA LYS A 152 15.47 -16.15 2.46
C LYS A 152 15.86 -14.83 1.79
N GLY A 153 16.34 -13.83 2.56
CA GLY A 153 16.61 -12.49 2.07
C GLY A 153 15.35 -11.73 1.65
N LEU A 154 15.51 -10.72 0.82
CA LEU A 154 14.44 -9.87 0.27
C LEU A 154 14.08 -10.34 -1.13
N ASN A 155 12.81 -10.68 -1.34
CA ASN A 155 12.31 -11.20 -2.62
C ASN A 155 11.13 -10.36 -3.10
N ALA A 156 11.20 -9.80 -4.31
CA ALA A 156 10.06 -9.16 -4.95
C ALA A 156 9.00 -10.20 -5.30
N ILE A 157 7.79 -10.01 -4.78
CA ILE A 157 6.64 -10.91 -4.99
C ILE A 157 5.55 -10.27 -5.84
N SER A 158 5.66 -8.97 -6.14
CA SER A 158 4.83 -8.27 -7.12
C SER A 158 5.50 -8.27 -8.50
N LYS A 159 4.70 -7.97 -9.51
CA LYS A 159 5.15 -7.79 -10.89
C LYS A 159 4.97 -6.33 -11.30
N ASP A 160 6.04 -5.69 -11.76
CA ASP A 160 5.99 -4.31 -12.23
C ASP A 160 5.31 -4.20 -13.59
N ASP A 161 4.46 -3.19 -13.74
CA ASP A 161 3.83 -2.79 -15.00
C ASP A 161 4.55 -1.57 -15.59
N SER A 162 5.84 -1.70 -15.87
CA SER A 162 6.66 -0.64 -16.46
C SER A 162 7.34 -1.08 -17.74
N LEU A 163 7.67 -0.11 -18.60
CA LEU A 163 8.46 -0.39 -19.82
C LEU A 163 9.82 -0.97 -19.48
N GLU A 164 10.43 -0.52 -18.37
CA GLU A 164 11.74 -0.99 -17.90
C GLU A 164 11.70 -2.47 -17.52
N ALA A 165 10.62 -2.93 -16.87
CA ALA A 165 10.42 -4.34 -16.52
C ALA A 165 10.35 -5.26 -17.74
N LEU A 166 9.98 -4.74 -18.92
CA LEU A 166 9.98 -5.45 -20.21
C LEU A 166 11.30 -5.28 -21.00
N GLY A 167 12.33 -4.66 -20.42
CA GLY A 167 13.59 -4.37 -21.09
C GLY A 167 13.54 -3.16 -22.04
N GLY A 168 12.46 -2.38 -21.99
CA GLY A 168 12.33 -1.12 -22.72
C GLY A 168 13.16 0.03 -22.10
N ARG A 169 13.23 1.15 -22.81
CA ARG A 169 13.85 2.37 -22.29
C ARG A 169 12.81 3.36 -21.82
N GLY A 170 12.94 3.85 -20.59
CA GLY A 170 12.07 4.89 -20.00
C GLY A 170 11.15 4.38 -18.90
N LYS A 171 10.68 5.31 -18.06
CA LYS A 171 9.85 5.08 -16.86
C LYS A 171 8.33 5.04 -17.14
N GLY A 172 7.88 4.74 -18.36
CA GLY A 172 6.47 4.71 -18.69
C GLY A 172 5.77 3.51 -18.05
N LEU A 173 4.64 3.77 -17.38
CA LEU A 173 3.77 2.72 -16.86
C LEU A 173 2.93 2.10 -17.97
N LEU A 174 2.80 0.78 -17.94
CA LEU A 174 1.93 0.00 -18.84
C LEU A 174 0.52 -0.13 -18.29
N GLN A 175 0.39 -0.17 -16.96
CA GLN A 175 -0.87 -0.18 -16.24
C GLN A 175 -0.81 0.78 -15.05
N PHE A 176 -1.96 1.40 -14.76
CA PHE A 176 -2.16 2.29 -13.61
C PHE A 176 -3.65 2.36 -13.24
N ILE A 177 -3.94 2.68 -12.02
CA ILE A 177 -5.31 2.98 -11.55
C ILE A 177 -5.78 4.28 -12.20
N GLY A 178 -6.86 4.22 -12.97
CA GLY A 178 -7.37 5.34 -13.74
C GLY A 178 -7.31 5.14 -15.27
N MET A 179 -6.83 3.98 -15.75
CA MET A 179 -6.74 3.70 -17.18
C MET A 179 -8.05 3.16 -17.81
N GLY A 180 -9.11 2.97 -17.01
CA GLY A 180 -10.41 2.50 -17.50
C GLY A 180 -10.47 0.99 -17.73
N ASP A 181 -11.25 0.54 -18.72
CA ASP A 181 -11.64 -0.86 -18.91
C ASP A 181 -10.48 -1.81 -19.31
N SER A 182 -9.33 -1.28 -19.69
CA SER A 182 -8.17 -2.07 -20.10
C SER A 182 -7.34 -2.63 -18.94
N LEU A 183 -7.61 -2.22 -17.69
CA LEU A 183 -6.87 -2.64 -16.52
C LEU A 183 -6.99 -4.15 -16.25
N LYS A 184 -5.85 -4.80 -16.04
CA LYS A 184 -5.73 -6.21 -15.64
C LYS A 184 -4.84 -6.30 -14.38
N PRO A 185 -5.41 -6.18 -13.17
CA PRO A 185 -4.62 -6.22 -11.94
C PRO A 185 -3.89 -7.55 -11.76
N HIS A 186 -2.66 -7.50 -11.26
CA HIS A 186 -1.94 -8.71 -10.85
C HIS A 186 -2.36 -9.09 -9.42
N VAL A 187 -3.31 -10.01 -9.32
CA VAL A 187 -3.79 -10.54 -8.02
C VAL A 187 -3.22 -11.93 -7.82
N SER A 188 -2.64 -12.19 -6.65
CA SER A 188 -2.11 -13.52 -6.30
C SER A 188 -2.18 -13.81 -4.81
N ALA A 189 -2.49 -15.05 -4.45
CA ALA A 189 -2.33 -15.53 -3.09
C ALA A 189 -0.84 -15.74 -2.77
N LEU A 190 -0.45 -15.46 -1.52
CA LEU A 190 0.90 -15.75 -1.04
C LEU A 190 0.99 -17.22 -0.65
N ASN A 191 2.05 -17.89 -1.10
CA ASN A 191 2.35 -19.24 -0.64
C ASN A 191 2.88 -19.15 0.79
N GLY A 192 2.37 -19.95 1.73
CA GLY A 192 2.72 -19.89 3.15
C GLY A 192 4.25 -19.92 3.40
N GLY A 193 4.70 -19.08 4.32
CA GLY A 193 6.11 -18.93 4.72
C GLY A 193 6.72 -17.54 4.48
N GLU A 194 5.95 -16.61 3.92
CA GLU A 194 6.31 -15.20 3.88
C GLU A 194 5.82 -14.53 5.17
N GLU A 195 6.74 -14.37 6.15
CA GLU A 195 6.37 -13.81 7.45
C GLU A 195 6.34 -12.28 7.46
N ASN A 196 7.28 -11.65 6.76
CA ASN A 196 7.39 -10.21 6.73
C ASN A 196 7.17 -9.68 5.32
N ILE A 197 6.37 -8.63 5.21
CA ILE A 197 6.03 -7.98 3.95
C ILE A 197 6.44 -6.52 4.00
N LEU A 198 7.05 -6.06 2.90
CA LEU A 198 7.44 -4.68 2.67
C LEU A 198 6.78 -4.18 1.38
N LEU A 199 6.03 -3.08 1.47
CA LEU A 199 5.52 -2.31 0.32
C LEU A 199 6.39 -1.08 0.13
N THR A 200 6.69 -0.71 -1.13
CA THR A 200 7.50 0.49 -1.44
C THR A 200 7.00 1.20 -2.68
N SER A 201 7.04 2.54 -2.71
CA SER A 201 7.00 3.32 -3.95
C SER A 201 8.37 3.33 -4.65
N ASP A 202 8.41 3.78 -5.91
CA ASP A 202 9.63 3.83 -6.72
C ASP A 202 10.69 4.75 -6.10
N GLY A 203 10.27 5.86 -5.48
CA GLY A 203 11.15 6.75 -4.73
C GLY A 203 11.75 6.12 -3.46
N THR A 204 11.29 4.95 -3.05
CA THR A 204 11.91 4.18 -1.96
C THR A 204 12.83 3.09 -2.51
N HIS A 205 12.40 2.31 -3.48
CA HIS A 205 13.16 1.14 -3.94
C HIS A 205 14.17 1.43 -5.07
N PHE A 206 14.49 2.70 -5.34
CA PHE A 206 15.62 3.04 -6.21
C PHE A 206 16.99 2.71 -5.57
N ILE A 207 17.05 2.51 -4.25
CA ILE A 207 18.22 2.04 -3.53
C ILE A 207 18.49 0.56 -3.85
N SER A 208 19.75 0.12 -3.65
CA SER A 208 20.11 -1.27 -3.95
C SER A 208 19.40 -2.26 -3.04
N GLN A 209 19.10 -3.45 -3.57
CA GLN A 209 18.50 -4.55 -2.78
C GLN A 209 19.38 -4.91 -1.58
N ASN A 210 20.71 -4.93 -1.74
CA ASN A 210 21.63 -5.22 -0.64
C ASN A 210 21.50 -4.21 0.52
N ALA A 211 21.28 -2.93 0.22
CA ALA A 211 21.07 -1.93 1.25
C ALA A 211 19.76 -2.17 2.04
N PHE A 212 18.69 -2.57 1.35
CA PHE A 212 17.46 -2.99 2.02
C PHE A 212 17.70 -4.18 2.95
N GLU A 213 18.34 -5.23 2.45
CA GLU A 213 18.60 -6.45 3.22
C GLU A 213 19.49 -6.18 4.44
N GLU A 214 20.54 -5.39 4.29
CA GLU A 214 21.39 -5.00 5.41
C GLU A 214 20.62 -4.21 6.47
N ILE A 215 19.79 -3.25 6.07
CA ILE A 215 19.00 -2.48 7.01
C ILE A 215 17.96 -3.35 7.73
N LEU A 216 17.23 -4.19 7.00
CA LEU A 216 16.21 -5.06 7.56
C LEU A 216 16.80 -6.08 8.55
N ASN A 217 17.92 -6.71 8.19
CA ASN A 217 18.57 -7.73 9.00
C ASN A 217 19.26 -7.16 10.26
N ASN A 218 19.71 -5.91 10.21
CA ASN A 218 20.44 -5.27 11.31
C ASN A 218 19.58 -4.28 12.12
N SER A 219 18.26 -4.27 11.95
CA SER A 219 17.35 -3.41 12.73
C SER A 219 16.64 -4.20 13.80
N ALA A 220 16.51 -3.62 14.98
CA ALA A 220 15.89 -4.27 16.14
C ALA A 220 14.36 -4.48 15.99
N ASN A 221 13.70 -3.67 15.17
CA ASN A 221 12.27 -3.73 14.87
C ASN A 221 11.93 -2.94 13.61
N PHE A 222 10.68 -3.05 13.13
CA PHE A 222 10.24 -2.39 11.89
C PHE A 222 10.23 -0.87 11.95
N MET A 223 10.02 -0.27 13.12
CA MET A 223 10.12 1.17 13.28
C MET A 223 11.55 1.65 12.96
N ILE A 224 12.55 0.96 13.51
CA ILE A 224 13.97 1.27 13.24
C ILE A 224 14.33 0.96 11.79
N SER A 225 13.80 -0.15 11.22
CA SER A 225 13.99 -0.44 9.79
C SER A 225 13.46 0.69 8.91
N ALA A 226 12.22 1.13 9.15
CA ALA A 226 11.60 2.22 8.39
C ALA A 226 12.37 3.54 8.51
N GLN A 227 12.82 3.89 9.72
CA GLN A 227 13.65 5.07 9.96
C GLN A 227 14.95 5.02 9.15
N ARG A 228 15.68 3.92 9.26
CA ARG A 228 16.96 3.74 8.55
C ARG A 228 16.80 3.72 7.03
N ILE A 229 15.77 3.04 6.50
CA ILE A 229 15.46 3.05 5.07
C ILE A 229 15.16 4.47 4.61
N SER A 230 14.26 5.18 5.30
CA SER A 230 13.89 6.55 4.97
C SER A 230 15.09 7.51 5.02
N GLU A 231 15.99 7.36 6.00
CA GLU A 231 17.20 8.17 6.10
C GLU A 231 18.22 7.83 5.00
N TYR A 232 18.38 6.54 4.68
CA TYR A 232 19.29 6.10 3.62
C TYR A 232 18.79 6.57 2.25
N VAL A 233 17.48 6.49 1.96
CA VAL A 233 16.85 7.05 0.76
C VAL A 233 17.15 8.55 0.63
N ARG A 234 17.01 9.32 1.72
CA ARG A 234 17.37 10.76 1.71
C ARG A 234 18.85 11.00 1.47
N TRP A 235 19.71 10.21 2.09
CA TRP A 235 21.17 10.31 1.89
C TRP A 235 21.56 10.01 0.44
N CYS A 236 20.84 9.11 -0.23
CA CYS A 236 21.00 8.81 -1.65
C CYS A 236 20.38 9.86 -2.59
N GLY A 237 19.76 10.93 -2.05
CA GLY A 237 19.30 12.09 -2.84
C GLY A 237 17.78 12.22 -2.98
N ALA A 238 16.96 11.23 -2.55
CA ALA A 238 15.49 11.27 -2.49
C ALA A 238 14.81 12.19 -3.52
N GLN A 239 14.97 11.86 -4.81
CA GLN A 239 14.50 12.71 -5.92
C GLN A 239 12.97 12.69 -6.08
N ASP A 240 12.32 11.68 -5.53
CA ASP A 240 10.88 11.52 -5.56
C ASP A 240 10.27 11.41 -4.16
N ASN A 241 8.94 11.36 -4.09
CA ASN A 241 8.20 10.94 -2.92
C ASN A 241 8.60 9.50 -2.57
N ALA A 242 8.79 9.20 -1.30
CA ALA A 242 9.29 7.91 -0.85
C ALA A 242 8.41 7.37 0.27
N SER A 243 7.68 6.31 -0.01
CA SER A 243 6.77 5.69 0.94
C SER A 243 7.04 4.20 1.09
N LEU A 244 6.88 3.68 2.30
CA LEU A 244 7.01 2.25 2.59
C LEU A 244 6.05 1.80 3.69
N GLY A 245 5.68 0.52 3.64
CA GLY A 245 4.90 -0.15 4.68
C GLY A 245 5.52 -1.49 5.05
N LEU A 246 5.64 -1.77 6.34
CA LEU A 246 6.20 -3.00 6.89
C LEU A 246 5.17 -3.69 7.78
N ILE A 247 4.95 -4.98 7.59
CA ILE A 247 4.11 -5.81 8.47
C ILE A 247 4.76 -7.17 8.73
N ASN A 248 4.44 -7.74 9.90
CA ASN A 248 4.61 -9.16 10.16
C ASN A 248 3.24 -9.86 10.06
N TYR A 249 3.14 -10.84 9.17
CA TYR A 249 1.89 -11.55 8.92
C TYR A 249 1.34 -12.25 10.16
N ASN A 250 2.19 -12.97 10.88
CA ASN A 250 1.77 -13.73 12.07
C ASN A 250 1.24 -12.82 13.18
N ASP A 251 1.83 -11.64 13.33
CA ASP A 251 1.40 -10.67 14.33
C ASP A 251 0.08 -10.01 13.94
N ILE A 252 -0.13 -9.75 12.66
CA ILE A 252 -1.44 -9.27 12.16
C ILE A 252 -2.53 -10.29 12.49
N ILE A 253 -2.33 -11.58 12.19
CA ILE A 253 -3.32 -12.63 12.48
C ILE A 253 -3.63 -12.74 13.98
N LYS A 254 -2.60 -12.71 14.84
CA LYS A 254 -2.81 -12.71 16.28
C LYS A 254 -3.70 -11.55 16.73
N ASN A 255 -3.46 -10.36 16.20
CA ASN A 255 -4.25 -9.18 16.51
C ASN A 255 -5.68 -9.25 15.99
N LEU A 256 -5.90 -9.79 14.79
CA LEU A 256 -7.26 -10.01 14.27
C LEU A 256 -8.09 -10.93 15.16
N ASN A 257 -7.45 -11.96 15.73
CA ASN A 257 -8.13 -12.94 16.59
C ASN A 257 -8.35 -12.45 18.04
N SER A 258 -7.59 -11.45 18.49
CA SER A 258 -7.64 -10.97 19.88
C SER A 258 -8.65 -9.85 20.14
N HIS A 259 -9.13 -9.18 19.11
CA HIS A 259 -10.04 -8.03 19.25
C HIS A 259 -11.48 -8.40 18.88
N HIS A 260 -12.40 -8.23 19.84
CA HIS A 260 -13.83 -8.50 19.71
C HIS A 260 -14.68 -7.25 19.40
N GLU A 261 -14.05 -6.07 19.34
CA GLU A 261 -14.79 -4.83 19.08
C GLU A 261 -15.10 -4.68 17.60
N ILE A 262 -16.35 -4.23 17.32
CA ILE A 262 -16.78 -3.90 15.96
C ILE A 262 -16.25 -2.51 15.64
N GLY A 263 -15.35 -2.41 14.70
CA GLY A 263 -14.78 -1.13 14.30
C GLY A 263 -14.03 -1.19 12.97
N VAL A 264 -13.85 -0.03 12.40
CA VAL A 264 -12.97 0.18 11.24
C VAL A 264 -11.90 1.16 11.64
N GLU A 265 -10.64 0.73 11.63
CA GLU A 265 -9.49 1.60 11.89
C GLU A 265 -8.75 1.86 10.59
N LEU A 266 -8.49 3.13 10.33
CA LEU A 266 -7.71 3.60 9.19
C LEU A 266 -6.48 4.33 9.69
N ARG A 267 -5.32 3.98 9.14
CA ARG A 267 -4.07 4.59 9.51
C ARG A 267 -3.32 5.02 8.24
N ALA A 268 -3.06 6.30 8.13
CA ALA A 268 -2.19 6.86 7.11
C ALA A 268 -1.04 7.59 7.80
N ASP A 269 0.18 7.46 7.29
CA ASP A 269 1.41 8.05 7.84
C ASP A 269 1.38 8.31 9.37
N ALA A 270 1.08 9.50 9.83
CA ALA A 270 1.03 9.86 11.25
C ALA A 270 -0.37 10.12 11.79
N SER A 271 -1.44 9.83 11.06
CA SER A 271 -2.81 10.13 11.47
C SER A 271 -3.70 8.89 11.58
N VAL A 272 -4.70 8.96 12.47
CA VAL A 272 -5.65 7.89 12.75
C VAL A 272 -7.05 8.37 12.41
N PHE A 273 -7.79 7.56 11.66
CA PHE A 273 -9.22 7.75 11.42
C PHE A 273 -9.98 6.56 12.02
N ILE A 274 -10.78 6.84 13.03
CA ILE A 274 -11.65 5.85 13.69
C ILE A 274 -13.10 6.16 13.28
N LEU A 275 -13.82 5.14 12.83
CA LEU A 275 -15.24 5.22 12.47
C LEU A 275 -16.12 4.83 13.63
#